data_a896e336eeb02e9a3b1c16e20d460eaa
#
_entry.id   a896e336eeb02e9a3b1c16e20d460eaa
#
_cell.length_a   1.000
_cell.length_b   1.000
_cell.length_c   1.000
_cell.angle_alpha   90.00
_cell.angle_beta   90.00
_cell.angle_gamma   90.00
#
_symmetry.space_group_name_H-M   'P 1'
#
loop_
_entity.id
_entity.type
_entity.pdbx_description
1 polymer ?
#
loop_
_entity_poly.entity_id
_entity_poly.type
_entity_poly.pdbx_seq_one_letter_code
_entity_poly.pdbx_strand_id
1 'polypeptide(L)'
;LQLGSAENGNAPMDVAPLLPVLGQAWDVRVVTGPHGAPEHLTAQGARDVFNATWTVDHRADRTGIRLLGPRPGWARTDGGEAGLHPSNVHDSGYPVGGVMLSGDTPVVVGPDGPSLGGFVVPCAVIGADRWKLAQARPGDRLRLVPVTPEQAEQARLQRGRVLADPRAAVAAEPDRGLVPAS
;
A
#
# COMPACT_ATOMS: atom_id res chain seq x y z
N LEU A 1 -27.86 -25.90 -2.64
CA LEU A 1 -27.86 -24.42 -2.56
C LEU A 1 -28.76 -23.95 -3.70
N GLN A 2 -29.98 -23.51 -3.39
CA GLN A 2 -30.79 -22.77 -4.35
C GLN A 2 -30.24 -21.36 -4.46
N LEU A 3 -29.64 -21.05 -5.60
CA LEU A 3 -29.34 -19.66 -5.96
C LEU A 3 -30.69 -19.00 -6.28
N GLY A 4 -31.04 -17.95 -5.53
CA GLY A 4 -32.27 -17.22 -5.75
C GLY A 4 -32.35 -16.74 -7.22
N SER A 5 -33.49 -16.88 -7.84
CA SER A 5 -33.79 -16.32 -9.17
C SER A 5 -33.67 -14.80 -9.06
N ALA A 6 -32.77 -14.20 -9.84
CA ALA A 6 -32.69 -12.75 -9.96
C ALA A 6 -33.90 -12.23 -10.71
N GLU A 7 -34.97 -11.92 -10.00
CA GLU A 7 -36.18 -11.31 -10.53
C GLU A 7 -36.08 -9.79 -10.74
N ASN A 8 -34.90 -9.26 -10.94
CA ASN A 8 -34.75 -7.87 -11.34
C ASN A 8 -34.11 -7.83 -12.73
N GLY A 9 -34.90 -7.44 -13.74
CA GLY A 9 -34.55 -7.32 -15.15
C GLY A 9 -33.42 -6.31 -15.46
N ASN A 10 -32.36 -6.33 -14.70
CA ASN A 10 -31.16 -5.60 -14.99
C ASN A 10 -30.25 -6.45 -15.89
N ALA A 11 -30.12 -6.03 -17.14
CA ALA A 11 -29.11 -6.60 -18.03
C ALA A 11 -27.76 -6.67 -17.36
N PRO A 12 -26.94 -7.70 -17.62
CA PRO A 12 -25.58 -7.78 -17.14
C PRO A 12 -24.84 -6.48 -17.45
N MET A 13 -24.17 -5.91 -16.47
CA MET A 13 -23.37 -4.69 -16.64
C MET A 13 -21.94 -5.08 -16.98
N ASP A 14 -21.39 -4.52 -18.06
CA ASP A 14 -19.97 -4.60 -18.30
C ASP A 14 -19.23 -3.66 -17.34
N VAL A 15 -18.46 -4.25 -16.41
CA VAL A 15 -17.62 -3.53 -15.45
C VAL A 15 -16.16 -3.42 -15.90
N ALA A 16 -15.82 -3.94 -17.07
CA ALA A 16 -14.43 -3.91 -17.56
C ALA A 16 -13.81 -2.51 -17.54
N PRO A 17 -14.52 -1.40 -17.83
CA PRO A 17 -13.96 -0.06 -17.74
C PRO A 17 -13.51 0.34 -16.33
N LEU A 18 -14.06 -0.28 -15.28
CA LEU A 18 -13.71 0.00 -13.89
C LEU A 18 -12.61 -0.91 -13.35
N LEU A 19 -12.26 -1.96 -14.09
CA LEU A 19 -11.22 -2.87 -13.66
C LEU A 19 -9.85 -2.23 -13.81
N PRO A 20 -9.00 -2.33 -12.77
CA PRO A 20 -7.64 -1.81 -12.87
C PRO A 20 -6.82 -2.65 -13.84
N VAL A 21 -5.92 -2.00 -14.57
CA VAL A 21 -4.89 -2.71 -15.33
C VAL A 21 -3.91 -3.33 -14.34
N LEU A 22 -3.83 -4.66 -14.33
CA LEU A 22 -2.88 -5.38 -13.51
C LEU A 22 -1.54 -5.47 -14.25
N GLY A 23 -0.46 -5.10 -13.57
CA GLY A 23 0.89 -5.09 -14.13
C GLY A 23 1.92 -5.64 -13.15
N GLN A 24 3.19 -5.46 -13.46
CA GLN A 24 4.33 -5.82 -12.62
C GLN A 24 4.96 -4.62 -11.91
N ALA A 25 4.33 -3.45 -12.00
CA ALA A 25 4.78 -2.22 -11.37
C ALA A 25 3.59 -1.52 -10.71
N TRP A 26 3.76 -1.18 -9.43
CA TRP A 26 2.70 -0.68 -8.57
C TRP A 26 3.11 0.66 -7.94
N ASP A 27 2.38 1.72 -8.23
CA ASP A 27 2.42 2.95 -7.47
C ASP A 27 1.40 2.88 -6.34
N VAL A 28 1.91 2.83 -5.11
CA VAL A 28 1.11 2.69 -3.89
C VAL A 28 1.21 3.97 -3.09
N ARG A 29 0.09 4.67 -2.94
CA ARG A 29 0.05 5.93 -2.20
C ARG A 29 0.14 5.68 -0.70
N VAL A 30 0.92 6.52 -0.03
CA VAL A 30 1.18 6.42 1.41
C VAL A 30 1.02 7.76 2.09
N VAL A 31 0.59 7.76 3.34
CA VAL A 31 0.69 8.89 4.25
C VAL A 31 1.89 8.72 5.16
N THR A 32 2.48 9.81 5.63
CA THR A 32 3.59 9.77 6.61
C THR A 32 3.15 9.13 7.91
N GLY A 33 4.02 8.32 8.48
CA GLY A 33 3.83 7.66 9.76
C GLY A 33 4.51 8.43 10.91
N PRO A 34 4.45 7.91 12.12
CA PRO A 34 4.98 8.57 13.32
C PRO A 34 6.52 8.58 13.39
N HIS A 35 7.20 7.67 12.69
CA HIS A 35 8.62 7.44 12.85
C HIS A 35 9.41 7.86 11.59
N GLY A 36 9.50 9.15 11.34
CA GLY A 36 10.16 9.72 10.17
C GLY A 36 11.50 10.40 10.48
N ALA A 37 11.88 11.33 9.58
CA ALA A 37 12.98 12.25 9.80
C ALA A 37 12.49 13.45 10.63
N PRO A 38 13.38 14.09 11.42
CA PRO A 38 14.80 13.79 11.59
C PRO A 38 15.12 12.77 12.69
N GLU A 39 14.13 12.30 13.43
CA GLU A 39 14.34 11.53 14.67
C GLU A 39 14.84 10.10 14.40
N HIS A 40 14.24 9.40 13.46
CA HIS A 40 14.54 7.99 13.17
C HIS A 40 15.34 7.81 11.88
N LEU A 41 14.98 8.56 10.85
CA LEU A 41 15.65 8.56 9.56
C LEU A 41 16.35 9.91 9.32
N THR A 42 17.46 9.88 8.60
CA THR A 42 18.00 11.11 8.05
C THR A 42 17.04 11.70 7.02
N ALA A 43 17.14 13.01 6.74
CA ALA A 43 16.34 13.61 5.68
C ALA A 43 16.55 12.94 4.31
N GLN A 44 17.79 12.47 4.03
CA GLN A 44 18.08 11.69 2.83
C GLN A 44 17.45 10.31 2.92
N GLY A 45 17.60 9.60 4.05
CA GLY A 45 17.02 8.27 4.26
C GLY A 45 15.51 8.25 4.10
N ALA A 46 14.80 9.28 4.60
CA ALA A 46 13.38 9.42 4.38
C ALA A 46 13.04 9.62 2.90
N ARG A 47 13.80 10.47 2.17
CA ARG A 47 13.63 10.61 0.72
C ARG A 47 13.90 9.32 -0.03
N ASP A 48 14.91 8.56 0.36
CA ASP A 48 15.27 7.30 -0.30
C ASP A 48 14.16 6.24 -0.15
N VAL A 49 13.47 6.19 0.99
CA VAL A 49 12.32 5.30 1.20
C VAL A 49 11.23 5.56 0.16
N PHE A 50 10.96 6.83 -0.17
CA PHE A 50 9.90 7.20 -1.12
C PHE A 50 10.36 7.24 -2.58
N ASN A 51 11.64 7.49 -2.84
CA ASN A 51 12.18 7.56 -4.20
C ASN A 51 12.62 6.18 -4.74
N ALA A 52 12.80 5.21 -3.85
CA ALA A 52 13.22 3.86 -4.25
C ALA A 52 12.13 3.14 -5.05
N THR A 53 12.58 2.32 -5.98
CA THR A 53 11.79 1.25 -6.56
C THR A 53 12.09 -0.03 -5.79
N TRP A 54 11.13 -0.49 -5.03
CA TRP A 54 11.21 -1.71 -4.23
C TRP A 54 10.82 -2.93 -5.05
N THR A 55 11.41 -4.08 -4.77
CA THR A 55 11.01 -5.37 -5.35
C THR A 55 10.31 -6.20 -4.28
N VAL A 56 9.16 -6.79 -4.61
CA VAL A 56 8.45 -7.70 -3.70
C VAL A 56 9.25 -8.99 -3.53
N ASP A 57 9.59 -9.32 -2.30
CA ASP A 57 10.33 -10.54 -1.93
C ASP A 57 9.45 -11.79 -2.09
N HIS A 58 10.06 -12.94 -2.40
CA HIS A 58 9.37 -14.23 -2.48
C HIS A 58 8.74 -14.69 -1.15
N ARG A 59 9.14 -14.11 -0.03
CA ARG A 59 8.57 -14.36 1.32
C ARG A 59 7.37 -13.47 1.64
N ALA A 60 6.80 -12.78 0.64
CA ALA A 60 5.59 -12.00 0.82
C ALA A 60 4.39 -12.93 1.01
N ASP A 61 3.59 -12.64 2.05
CA ASP A 61 2.36 -13.36 2.37
C ASP A 61 1.30 -12.42 2.98
N ARG A 62 0.23 -12.99 3.54
CA ARG A 62 -0.84 -12.22 4.19
C ARG A 62 -0.42 -11.55 5.51
N THR A 63 0.65 -12.01 6.14
CA THR A 63 1.22 -11.41 7.35
C THR A 63 1.96 -10.11 7.02
N GLY A 64 2.73 -10.11 5.90
CA GLY A 64 3.46 -8.94 5.46
C GLY A 64 4.14 -9.12 4.11
N ILE A 65 4.18 -8.02 3.37
CA ILE A 65 4.87 -7.94 2.08
C ILE A 65 6.25 -7.35 2.31
N ARG A 66 7.25 -8.22 2.30
CA ARG A 66 8.65 -7.84 2.43
C ARG A 66 9.15 -7.23 1.13
N LEU A 67 9.89 -6.12 1.25
CA LEU A 67 10.41 -5.38 0.11
C LEU A 67 11.94 -5.41 0.09
N LEU A 68 12.51 -5.63 -1.07
CA LEU A 68 13.94 -5.62 -1.34
C LEU A 68 14.31 -4.30 -2.03
N GLY A 69 15.38 -3.65 -1.55
CA GLY A 69 15.82 -2.37 -2.09
C GLY A 69 16.96 -1.77 -1.27
N PRO A 70 17.19 -0.45 -1.36
CA PRO A 70 18.28 0.21 -0.65
C PRO A 70 18.06 0.16 0.87
N ARG A 71 19.17 0.23 1.61
CA ARG A 71 19.11 0.36 3.07
C ARG A 71 18.59 1.74 3.46
N PRO A 72 17.71 1.84 4.47
CA PRO A 72 17.29 3.12 5.01
C PRO A 72 18.47 3.90 5.61
N GLY A 73 18.48 5.21 5.40
CA GLY A 73 19.44 6.10 6.04
C GLY A 73 19.01 6.46 7.46
N TRP A 74 19.61 5.82 8.46
CA TRP A 74 19.27 6.01 9.87
C TRP A 74 19.84 7.30 10.43
N ALA A 75 19.06 8.05 11.24
CA ALA A 75 19.49 9.24 11.96
C ALA A 75 20.17 8.91 13.29
N ARG A 76 19.94 7.72 13.81
CA ARG A 76 20.48 7.23 15.09
C ARG A 76 21.26 5.93 14.89
N THR A 77 22.09 5.58 15.85
CA THR A 77 23.00 4.41 15.78
C THR A 77 22.36 3.13 16.29
N ASP A 78 21.36 3.25 17.17
CA ASP A 78 20.65 2.15 17.80
C ASP A 78 19.21 2.55 18.16
N GLY A 79 18.47 1.66 18.80
CA GLY A 79 17.14 1.91 19.32
C GLY A 79 17.08 2.36 20.78
N GLY A 80 18.24 2.64 21.40
CA GLY A 80 18.33 2.95 22.83
C GLY A 80 17.80 1.79 23.68
N GLU A 81 16.92 2.06 24.64
CA GLU A 81 16.30 1.03 25.49
C GLU A 81 15.44 0.02 24.71
N ALA A 82 14.98 0.37 23.52
CA ALA A 82 14.15 -0.51 22.68
C ALA A 82 14.97 -1.57 21.91
N GLY A 83 16.30 -1.47 21.86
CA GLY A 83 17.16 -2.47 21.25
C GLY A 83 18.39 -1.92 20.51
N LEU A 84 19.20 -2.83 19.97
CA LEU A 84 20.51 -2.50 19.42
C LEU A 84 20.47 -1.99 17.96
N HIS A 85 19.33 -2.11 17.27
CA HIS A 85 19.23 -1.64 15.88
C HIS A 85 18.46 -0.31 15.82
N PRO A 86 18.85 0.64 14.96
CA PRO A 86 18.15 1.93 14.84
C PRO A 86 16.69 1.81 14.40
N SER A 87 16.26 0.69 13.85
CA SER A 87 14.84 0.42 13.57
C SER A 87 14.00 0.13 14.81
N ASN A 88 14.61 -0.17 15.97
CA ASN A 88 13.88 -0.54 17.16
C ASN A 88 13.25 0.70 17.84
N VAL A 89 12.00 0.56 18.23
CA VAL A 89 11.24 1.51 19.06
C VAL A 89 10.50 0.73 20.14
N HIS A 90 10.02 1.40 21.18
CA HIS A 90 9.05 0.80 22.08
C HIS A 90 7.78 0.46 21.31
N ASP A 91 6.95 -0.42 21.85
CA ASP A 91 5.75 -0.92 21.20
C ASP A 91 4.91 0.20 20.59
N SER A 92 4.62 0.05 19.30
CA SER A 92 3.84 0.98 18.50
C SER A 92 2.75 0.24 17.74
N GLY A 93 1.59 0.89 17.55
CA GLY A 93 0.49 0.33 16.77
C GLY A 93 0.85 0.18 15.29
N TYR A 94 0.53 -0.99 14.73
CA TYR A 94 0.72 -1.28 13.31
C TYR A 94 -0.63 -1.34 12.59
N PRO A 95 -0.96 -0.35 11.76
CA PRO A 95 -2.14 -0.46 10.91
C PRO A 95 -1.88 -1.44 9.76
N VAL A 96 -2.91 -2.11 9.27
CA VAL A 96 -2.84 -2.82 7.98
C VAL A 96 -2.42 -1.85 6.88
N GLY A 97 -1.34 -2.19 6.16
CA GLY A 97 -0.70 -1.30 5.20
C GLY A 97 0.39 -0.41 5.79
N GLY A 98 0.65 -0.47 7.11
CA GLY A 98 1.81 0.19 7.72
C GLY A 98 3.10 -0.38 7.14
N VAL A 99 4.03 0.49 6.76
CA VAL A 99 5.36 0.08 6.28
C VAL A 99 6.31 0.13 7.46
N MET A 100 6.55 -1.02 8.08
CA MET A 100 7.52 -1.12 9.17
C MET A 100 8.92 -1.44 8.63
N LEU A 101 9.96 -0.91 9.27
CA LEU A 101 11.35 -1.22 8.95
C LEU A 101 11.86 -2.28 9.95
N SER A 102 11.80 -3.54 9.56
CA SER A 102 12.35 -4.66 10.34
C SER A 102 13.85 -4.79 10.05
N GLY A 103 14.69 -4.17 10.89
CA GLY A 103 16.06 -3.88 10.54
C GLY A 103 16.11 -2.93 9.34
N ASP A 104 16.91 -3.26 8.35
CA ASP A 104 17.05 -2.48 7.11
C ASP A 104 15.99 -2.86 6.04
N THR A 105 15.05 -3.75 6.37
CA THR A 105 14.09 -4.28 5.39
C THR A 105 12.70 -3.71 5.63
N PRO A 106 12.11 -2.99 4.66
CA PRO A 106 10.71 -2.59 4.76
C PRO A 106 9.79 -3.81 4.62
N VAL A 107 8.76 -3.85 5.47
CA VAL A 107 7.69 -4.84 5.42
C VAL A 107 6.36 -4.10 5.50
N VAL A 108 5.52 -4.26 4.48
CA VAL A 108 4.17 -3.71 4.50
C VAL A 108 3.27 -4.69 5.27
N VAL A 109 2.72 -4.25 6.38
CA VAL A 109 1.88 -5.07 7.26
C VAL A 109 0.62 -5.52 6.52
N GLY A 110 0.41 -6.82 6.46
CA GLY A 110 -0.73 -7.47 5.84
C GLY A 110 -1.96 -7.56 6.76
N PRO A 111 -3.08 -8.08 6.25
CA PRO A 111 -4.32 -8.23 7.05
C PRO A 111 -4.19 -9.20 8.21
N ASP A 112 -3.27 -10.18 8.13
CA ASP A 112 -2.98 -11.15 9.19
C ASP A 112 -1.68 -10.79 9.94
N GLY A 113 -1.16 -9.58 9.71
CA GLY A 113 0.05 -9.08 10.35
C GLY A 113 -0.16 -8.64 11.79
N PRO A 114 0.93 -8.36 12.52
CA PRO A 114 0.85 -7.91 13.90
C PRO A 114 0.17 -6.52 13.98
N SER A 115 -0.64 -6.32 15.01
CA SER A 115 -1.25 -5.02 15.30
C SER A 115 -0.40 -4.12 16.20
N LEU A 116 0.66 -4.69 16.77
CA LEU A 116 1.59 -4.02 17.69
C LEU A 116 3.00 -4.56 17.48
N GLY A 117 4.01 -3.74 17.63
CA GLY A 117 5.40 -4.18 17.57
C GLY A 117 6.42 -3.06 17.76
N GLY A 118 7.68 -3.44 17.79
CA GLY A 118 8.83 -2.62 18.19
C GLY A 118 9.69 -2.13 17.02
N PHE A 119 9.10 -1.84 15.85
CA PHE A 119 9.84 -1.28 14.72
C PHE A 119 9.30 0.07 14.26
N VAL A 120 10.15 0.92 13.74
CA VAL A 120 9.76 2.20 13.15
C VAL A 120 8.79 2.01 11.99
N VAL A 121 7.79 2.90 11.89
CA VAL A 121 6.79 2.94 10.82
C VAL A 121 6.83 4.32 10.17
N PRO A 122 7.65 4.53 9.11
CA PRO A 122 7.78 5.83 8.46
C PRO A 122 6.57 6.25 7.64
N CYS A 123 5.75 5.30 7.20
CA CYS A 123 4.55 5.58 6.41
C CYS A 123 3.53 4.44 6.47
N ALA A 124 2.31 4.72 5.99
CA ALA A 124 1.26 3.72 5.85
C ALA A 124 0.51 3.88 4.52
N VAL A 125 0.19 2.76 3.88
CA VAL A 125 -0.57 2.71 2.63
C VAL A 125 -2.01 3.18 2.87
N ILE A 126 -2.50 4.10 2.03
CA ILE A 126 -3.86 4.59 2.13
C ILE A 126 -4.89 3.49 1.85
N GLY A 127 -6.06 3.59 2.48
CA GLY A 127 -7.11 2.57 2.36
C GLY A 127 -7.55 2.31 0.91
N ALA A 128 -7.53 3.35 0.06
CA ALA A 128 -7.91 3.24 -1.35
C ALA A 128 -6.95 2.37 -2.18
N ASP A 129 -5.68 2.21 -1.75
CA ASP A 129 -4.65 1.49 -2.49
C ASP A 129 -4.30 0.11 -1.92
N ARG A 130 -4.87 -0.29 -0.76
CA ARG A 130 -4.56 -1.60 -0.14
C ARG A 130 -4.83 -2.79 -1.06
N TRP A 131 -5.80 -2.69 -1.95
CA TRP A 131 -6.09 -3.74 -2.92
C TRP A 131 -4.91 -4.04 -3.86
N LYS A 132 -4.07 -3.03 -4.17
CA LYS A 132 -2.85 -3.19 -4.99
C LYS A 132 -1.86 -4.14 -4.33
N LEU A 133 -1.73 -4.03 -2.99
CA LEU A 133 -0.88 -4.93 -2.22
C LEU A 133 -1.30 -6.39 -2.34
N ALA A 134 -2.62 -6.64 -2.41
CA ALA A 134 -3.16 -7.99 -2.58
C ALA A 134 -2.94 -8.55 -4.01
N GLN A 135 -2.61 -7.71 -4.97
CA GLN A 135 -2.30 -8.11 -6.36
C GLN A 135 -0.79 -8.22 -6.62
N ALA A 136 0.03 -7.56 -5.81
CA ALA A 136 1.48 -7.55 -5.98
C ALA A 136 2.07 -8.95 -5.74
N ARG A 137 2.92 -9.40 -6.65
CA ARG A 137 3.52 -10.74 -6.66
C ARG A 137 5.01 -10.67 -6.42
N PRO A 138 5.65 -11.74 -5.94
CA PRO A 138 7.12 -11.82 -5.88
C PRO A 138 7.76 -11.41 -7.21
N GLY A 139 8.73 -10.51 -7.14
CA GLY A 139 9.41 -9.94 -8.32
C GLY A 139 8.77 -8.67 -8.87
N ASP A 140 7.54 -8.33 -8.51
CA ASP A 140 6.91 -7.07 -8.90
C ASP A 140 7.65 -5.88 -8.30
N ARG A 141 7.59 -4.75 -9.00
CA ARG A 141 8.14 -3.47 -8.55
C ARG A 141 7.07 -2.65 -7.84
N LEU A 142 7.43 -2.00 -6.74
CA LEU A 142 6.54 -1.19 -5.95
C LEU A 142 7.21 0.15 -5.61
N ARG A 143 6.51 1.26 -5.81
CA ARG A 143 6.92 2.59 -5.36
C ARG A 143 5.95 3.10 -4.31
N LEU A 144 6.49 3.69 -3.25
CA LEU A 144 5.72 4.34 -2.20
C LEU A 144 5.57 5.83 -2.56
N VAL A 145 4.37 6.25 -2.93
CA VAL A 145 4.07 7.61 -3.40
C VAL A 145 3.45 8.43 -2.27
N PRO A 146 4.18 9.39 -1.67
CA PRO A 146 3.65 10.21 -0.59
C PRO A 146 2.45 11.04 -1.04
N VAL A 147 1.41 11.08 -0.20
CA VAL A 147 0.24 11.93 -0.37
C VAL A 147 -0.14 12.59 0.95
N THR A 148 -0.91 13.68 0.90
CA THR A 148 -1.43 14.30 2.11
C THR A 148 -2.62 13.52 2.68
N PRO A 149 -2.97 13.69 3.96
CA PRO A 149 -4.17 13.11 4.54
C PRO A 149 -5.45 13.48 3.77
N GLU A 150 -5.54 14.71 3.27
CA GLU A 150 -6.68 15.20 2.49
C GLU A 150 -6.79 14.45 1.14
N GLN A 151 -5.65 14.24 0.46
CA GLN A 151 -5.60 13.45 -0.78
C GLN A 151 -5.96 11.99 -0.53
N ALA A 152 -5.53 11.42 0.60
CA ALA A 152 -5.89 10.06 1.00
C ALA A 152 -7.40 9.91 1.25
N GLU A 153 -8.01 10.91 1.91
CA GLU A 153 -9.45 10.93 2.16
C GLU A 153 -10.25 11.12 0.86
N GLN A 154 -9.82 12.01 -0.04
CA GLN A 154 -10.42 12.17 -1.36
C GLN A 154 -10.39 10.86 -2.16
N ALA A 155 -9.26 10.14 -2.15
CA ALA A 155 -9.15 8.85 -2.81
C ALA A 155 -10.09 7.80 -2.20
N ARG A 156 -10.27 7.80 -0.87
CA ARG A 156 -11.21 6.92 -0.17
C ARG A 156 -12.65 7.19 -0.58
N LEU A 157 -13.05 8.47 -0.61
CA LEU A 157 -14.40 8.89 -1.02
C LEU A 157 -14.68 8.56 -2.48
N GLN A 158 -13.71 8.81 -3.39
CA GLN A 158 -13.84 8.47 -4.80
C GLN A 158 -14.06 6.97 -4.99
N ARG A 159 -13.24 6.14 -4.36
CA ARG A 159 -13.40 4.68 -4.40
C ARG A 159 -14.75 4.24 -3.83
N GLY A 160 -15.19 4.86 -2.73
CA GLY A 160 -16.50 4.59 -2.13
C GLY A 160 -17.65 4.86 -3.08
N ARG A 161 -17.59 5.94 -3.85
CA ARG A 161 -18.61 6.28 -4.87
C ARG A 161 -18.67 5.24 -5.98
N VAL A 162 -17.50 4.82 -6.52
CA VAL A 162 -17.43 3.77 -7.56
C VAL A 162 -18.03 2.47 -7.07
N LEU A 163 -17.76 2.08 -5.82
CA LEU A 163 -18.28 0.84 -5.25
C LEU A 163 -19.77 0.92 -4.91
N ALA A 164 -20.27 2.11 -4.54
CA ALA A 164 -21.68 2.32 -4.22
C ALA A 164 -22.57 2.34 -5.46
N ASP A 165 -22.11 2.93 -6.56
CA ASP A 165 -22.84 2.97 -7.84
C ASP A 165 -21.89 2.70 -9.02
N PRO A 166 -21.60 1.43 -9.30
CA PRO A 166 -20.74 1.06 -10.44
C PRO A 166 -21.34 1.47 -11.80
N ARG A 167 -22.67 1.54 -11.92
CA ARG A 167 -23.33 1.94 -13.19
C ARG A 167 -23.06 3.40 -13.51
N ALA A 168 -23.25 4.29 -12.54
CA ALA A 168 -22.92 5.70 -12.72
C ALA A 168 -21.43 5.90 -12.96
N ALA A 169 -20.56 5.11 -12.32
CA ALA A 169 -19.13 5.17 -12.51
C ALA A 169 -18.72 4.75 -13.95
N VAL A 170 -19.28 3.66 -14.49
CA VAL A 170 -19.06 3.25 -15.90
C VAL A 170 -19.54 4.33 -16.88
N ALA A 171 -20.71 4.93 -16.63
CA ALA A 171 -21.25 5.97 -17.50
C ALA A 171 -20.42 7.28 -17.48
N ALA A 172 -19.69 7.53 -16.40
CA ALA A 172 -18.82 8.70 -16.26
C ALA A 172 -17.40 8.51 -16.81
N GLU A 173 -16.98 7.27 -17.12
CA GLU A 173 -15.68 7.00 -17.72
C GLU A 173 -15.74 7.40 -19.22
N PRO A 174 -14.85 8.27 -19.71
CA PRO A 174 -14.71 8.51 -21.14
C PRO A 174 -14.29 7.19 -21.81
N ASP A 175 -14.89 6.90 -22.96
CA ASP A 175 -14.60 5.72 -23.78
C ASP A 175 -13.09 5.52 -23.95
N ARG A 176 -12.52 4.63 -23.15
CA ARG A 176 -11.13 4.20 -23.32
C ARG A 176 -11.14 3.25 -24.50
N GLY A 177 -11.08 3.82 -25.72
CA GLY A 177 -10.99 3.04 -26.94
C GLY A 177 -10.09 1.83 -26.71
N LEU A 178 -10.63 0.64 -26.96
CA LEU A 178 -9.91 -0.64 -26.91
C LEU A 178 -8.58 -0.47 -27.65
N VAL A 179 -7.48 -0.36 -26.93
CA VAL A 179 -6.15 -0.52 -27.51
C VAL A 179 -6.03 -2.00 -27.84
N PRO A 180 -5.98 -2.40 -29.13
CA PRO A 180 -5.81 -3.80 -29.47
C PRO A 180 -4.48 -4.30 -28.89
N ALA A 181 -4.53 -5.45 -28.23
CA ALA A 181 -3.34 -6.16 -27.79
C ALA A 181 -2.46 -6.46 -29.00
N SER A 182 -1.27 -5.87 -29.03
CA SER A 182 -0.18 -6.20 -29.94
C SER A 182 0.75 -7.23 -29.33
#